data_11d18a409bc1a6bd8c658e2eb6479c63
#
_entry.id   11d18a409bc1a6bd8c658e2eb6479c63
#
_cell.length_a   1.000
_cell.length_b   1.000
_cell.length_c   1.000
_cell.angle_alpha   90.00
_cell.angle_beta   90.00
_cell.angle_gamma   90.00
#
_symmetry.space_group_name_H-M   'P 1'
#
loop_
_entity.id
_entity.type
_entity.pdbx_description
1 polymer ?
#
loop_
_entity_poly.entity_id
_entity_poly.type
_entity_poly.pdbx_seq_one_letter_code
_entity_poly.pdbx_strand_id
1 'polypeptide(L)'
;PKMLNVSFVMSFEFVRAAESMLGSVLCTPGALAAYRRDAVFNCLPEWINQTFMGQPSDIGEDRAMTNMILKQGHHVLFQRNAHVLTNVPEQYKGLYKMFIRWGRSNVRENIMMAKYVFTNFREGSKAGSRLLFFNQSLNIIMTYPFLLFMLFFIVTHPLLFLSSTLASILIISSFPVLFYAKRYTLSESFWAYSYSVFYTFSLFWIAPYSIITANKRGWLTRGL
;
A
#
# COMPACT_ATOMS: atom_id res chain seq x y z
N PRO A 1 6.31 -17.24 3.30
CA PRO A 1 5.26 -16.85 4.26
C PRO A 1 5.78 -16.00 5.42
N LYS A 2 6.83 -16.41 6.18
CA LYS A 2 7.32 -15.69 7.38
C LYS A 2 7.73 -14.24 7.12
N MET A 3 8.44 -13.94 6.04
CA MET A 3 8.80 -12.58 5.63
C MET A 3 7.56 -11.68 5.41
N LEU A 4 6.53 -12.23 4.76
CA LEU A 4 5.27 -11.49 4.54
C LEU A 4 4.49 -11.28 5.83
N ASN A 5 4.52 -12.24 6.76
CA ASN A 5 3.86 -12.09 8.05
C ASN A 5 4.40 -10.88 8.82
N VAL A 6 5.73 -10.74 8.93
CA VAL A 6 6.33 -9.57 9.59
C VAL A 6 5.97 -8.27 8.88
N SER A 7 6.00 -8.26 7.54
CA SER A 7 5.60 -7.10 6.74
C SER A 7 4.13 -6.74 6.93
N PHE A 8 3.23 -7.72 7.02
CA PHE A 8 1.81 -7.48 7.24
C PHE A 8 1.52 -6.96 8.65
N VAL A 9 2.16 -7.54 9.67
CA VAL A 9 2.06 -7.01 11.04
C VAL A 9 2.47 -5.54 11.08
N MET A 10 3.58 -5.18 10.44
CA MET A 10 4.02 -3.79 10.35
C MET A 10 3.00 -2.92 9.60
N SER A 11 2.50 -3.40 8.47
CA SER A 11 1.53 -2.67 7.65
C SER A 11 0.20 -2.45 8.37
N PHE A 12 -0.33 -3.46 9.05
CA PHE A 12 -1.64 -3.36 9.71
C PHE A 12 -1.55 -2.76 11.10
N GLU A 13 -0.70 -3.28 11.96
CA GLU A 13 -0.70 -2.88 13.37
C GLU A 13 0.05 -1.57 13.63
N PHE A 14 0.88 -1.11 12.69
CA PHE A 14 1.55 0.18 12.79
C PHE A 14 1.00 1.18 11.78
N VAL A 15 1.13 0.91 10.48
CA VAL A 15 0.78 1.89 9.44
C VAL A 15 -0.72 2.17 9.44
N ARG A 16 -1.57 1.14 9.40
CA ARG A 16 -3.04 1.35 9.44
C ARG A 16 -3.52 1.96 10.75
N ALA A 17 -2.89 1.60 11.87
CA ALA A 17 -3.21 2.24 13.16
C ALA A 17 -2.86 3.74 13.14
N ALA A 18 -1.72 4.12 12.56
CA ALA A 18 -1.35 5.53 12.40
C ALA A 18 -2.31 6.27 11.45
N GLU A 19 -2.68 5.68 10.30
CA GLU A 19 -3.71 6.23 9.40
C GLU A 19 -5.06 6.39 10.11
N SER A 20 -5.42 5.45 10.97
CA SER A 20 -6.64 5.48 11.79
C SER A 20 -6.68 6.65 12.76
N MET A 21 -5.55 7.02 13.37
CA MET A 21 -5.46 8.21 14.22
C MET A 21 -5.75 9.50 13.45
N LEU A 22 -5.52 9.48 12.13
CA LEU A 22 -5.86 10.57 11.22
C LEU A 22 -7.30 10.47 10.69
N GLY A 23 -8.07 9.48 11.13
CA GLY A 23 -9.44 9.22 10.69
C GLY A 23 -9.58 8.91 9.20
N SER A 24 -8.54 8.39 8.57
CA SER A 24 -8.45 8.32 7.11
C SER A 24 -7.60 7.13 6.64
N VAL A 25 -7.93 5.91 7.09
CA VAL A 25 -7.30 4.71 6.52
C VAL A 25 -7.59 4.69 5.02
N LEU A 26 -6.55 4.65 4.19
CA LEU A 26 -6.70 4.77 2.74
C LEU A 26 -7.13 3.47 2.02
N CYS A 27 -7.12 2.36 2.71
CA CYS A 27 -7.56 1.08 2.15
C CYS A 27 -8.05 0.14 3.24
N THR A 28 -9.29 -0.27 3.13
CA THR A 28 -9.90 -1.34 3.94
C THR A 28 -9.74 -2.65 3.18
N PRO A 29 -8.81 -3.54 3.59
CA PRO A 29 -8.50 -4.73 2.82
C PRO A 29 -9.71 -5.68 2.78
N GLY A 30 -9.96 -6.27 1.62
CA GLY A 30 -11.10 -7.16 1.38
C GLY A 30 -11.11 -8.43 2.23
N ALA A 31 -10.01 -8.75 2.92
CA ALA A 31 -9.95 -9.89 3.83
C ALA A 31 -10.89 -9.72 5.06
N LEU A 32 -10.97 -8.50 5.60
CA LEU A 32 -11.89 -8.15 6.69
C LEU A 32 -12.16 -6.65 6.67
N ALA A 33 -13.37 -6.27 6.27
CA ALA A 33 -13.82 -4.90 6.28
C ALA A 33 -15.31 -4.84 6.65
N ALA A 34 -15.70 -3.86 7.44
CA ALA A 34 -17.08 -3.58 7.77
C ALA A 34 -17.43 -2.15 7.32
N TYR A 35 -18.55 -2.00 6.65
CA TYR A 35 -19.00 -0.74 6.09
C TYR A 35 -20.39 -0.37 6.61
N ARG A 36 -20.63 0.91 6.82
CA ARG A 36 -22.00 1.39 7.04
C ARG A 36 -22.80 1.18 5.77
N ARG A 37 -23.96 0.57 5.92
CA ARG A 37 -24.87 0.28 4.80
C ARG A 37 -25.14 1.51 3.95
N ASP A 38 -25.55 2.61 4.56
CA ASP A 38 -25.93 3.82 3.85
C ASP A 38 -24.75 4.40 3.03
N ALA A 39 -23.53 4.41 3.62
CA ALA A 39 -22.34 4.89 2.93
C ALA A 39 -22.01 4.05 1.69
N VAL A 40 -22.22 2.72 1.74
CA VAL A 40 -22.03 1.85 0.57
C VAL A 40 -23.10 2.10 -0.48
N PHE A 41 -24.38 2.11 -0.10
CA PHE A 41 -25.47 2.27 -1.07
C PHE A 41 -25.43 3.63 -1.77
N ASN A 42 -25.00 4.68 -1.09
CA ASN A 42 -24.85 6.00 -1.70
C ASN A 42 -23.78 6.06 -2.81
N CYS A 43 -22.74 5.26 -2.75
CA CYS A 43 -21.70 5.23 -3.77
C CYS A 43 -21.72 3.99 -4.66
N LEU A 44 -22.62 3.03 -4.40
CA LEU A 44 -22.67 1.75 -5.12
C LEU A 44 -22.80 1.89 -6.64
N PRO A 45 -23.67 2.78 -7.19
CA PRO A 45 -23.75 3.00 -8.64
C PRO A 45 -22.43 3.52 -9.24
N GLU A 46 -21.76 4.46 -8.57
CA GLU A 46 -20.45 4.99 -8.99
C GLU A 46 -19.37 3.90 -8.89
N TRP A 47 -19.42 3.08 -7.85
CA TRP A 47 -18.44 2.00 -7.62
C TRP A 47 -18.55 0.87 -8.65
N ILE A 48 -19.78 0.45 -9.02
CA ILE A 48 -20.00 -0.60 -10.02
C ILE A 48 -19.56 -0.13 -11.42
N ASN A 49 -19.82 1.13 -11.76
CA ASN A 49 -19.56 1.70 -13.09
C ASN A 49 -18.24 2.47 -13.17
N GLN A 50 -17.34 2.30 -12.19
CA GLN A 50 -16.09 3.04 -12.16
C GLN A 50 -15.22 2.75 -13.38
N THR A 51 -14.63 3.81 -13.93
CA THR A 51 -13.70 3.73 -15.03
C THR A 51 -12.42 4.48 -14.73
N PHE A 52 -11.32 4.02 -15.31
CA PHE A 52 -10.03 4.69 -15.25
C PHE A 52 -9.41 4.76 -16.65
N MET A 53 -9.10 5.97 -17.12
CA MET A 53 -8.58 6.22 -18.48
C MET A 53 -9.42 5.54 -19.59
N GLY A 54 -10.76 5.62 -19.47
CA GLY A 54 -11.70 5.06 -20.45
C GLY A 54 -11.91 3.53 -20.35
N GLN A 55 -11.28 2.85 -19.42
CA GLN A 55 -11.45 1.40 -19.22
C GLN A 55 -12.16 1.12 -17.88
N PRO A 56 -13.04 0.10 -17.80
CA PRO A 56 -13.61 -0.33 -16.55
C PRO A 56 -12.54 -0.67 -15.50
N SER A 57 -12.72 -0.23 -14.26
CA SER A 57 -11.77 -0.44 -13.15
C SER A 57 -12.22 -1.64 -12.32
N ASP A 58 -11.66 -2.80 -12.58
CA ASP A 58 -12.03 -4.10 -12.01
C ASP A 58 -11.04 -4.67 -10.99
N ILE A 59 -10.03 -3.89 -10.59
CA ILE A 59 -9.04 -4.26 -9.57
C ILE A 59 -8.89 -3.17 -8.52
N GLY A 60 -8.66 -3.58 -7.25
CA GLY A 60 -8.52 -2.67 -6.12
C GLY A 60 -9.87 -2.10 -5.66
N GLU A 61 -10.88 -2.92 -5.77
CA GLU A 61 -12.28 -2.64 -5.43
C GLU A 61 -12.45 -2.20 -3.97
N ASP A 62 -11.68 -2.77 -3.06
CA ASP A 62 -11.63 -2.44 -1.63
C ASP A 62 -11.11 -1.01 -1.41
N ARG A 63 -10.05 -0.64 -2.10
CA ARG A 63 -9.49 0.70 -2.03
C ARG A 63 -10.37 1.75 -2.68
N ALA A 64 -10.99 1.43 -3.81
CA ALA A 64 -11.95 2.30 -4.48
C ALA A 64 -13.17 2.58 -3.59
N MET A 65 -13.74 1.54 -2.95
CA MET A 65 -14.83 1.69 -1.99
C MET A 65 -14.40 2.58 -0.82
N THR A 66 -13.21 2.36 -0.26
CA THR A 66 -12.66 3.18 0.82
C THR A 66 -12.58 4.64 0.41
N ASN A 67 -12.08 4.92 -0.79
CA ASN A 67 -11.90 6.27 -1.32
C ASN A 67 -13.25 6.98 -1.52
N MET A 68 -14.26 6.27 -2.03
CA MET A 68 -15.61 6.81 -2.19
C MET A 68 -16.30 7.10 -0.85
N ILE A 69 -16.05 6.29 0.16
CA ILE A 69 -16.56 6.52 1.53
C ILE A 69 -15.88 7.74 2.17
N LEU A 70 -14.57 7.90 1.99
CA LEU A 70 -13.85 9.11 2.42
C LEU A 70 -14.36 10.36 1.70
N LYS A 71 -14.64 10.28 0.39
CA LYS A 71 -15.23 11.37 -0.42
C LYS A 71 -16.58 11.83 0.10
N GLN A 72 -17.39 10.93 0.68
CA GLN A 72 -18.67 11.26 1.34
C GLN A 72 -18.51 11.96 2.70
N GLY A 73 -17.28 12.16 3.17
CA GLY A 73 -17.00 12.79 4.45
C GLY A 73 -16.88 11.84 5.64
N HIS A 74 -17.06 10.54 5.43
CA HIS A 74 -16.95 9.57 6.52
C HIS A 74 -15.50 9.35 6.96
N HIS A 75 -15.33 8.94 8.21
CA HIS A 75 -14.05 8.46 8.73
C HIS A 75 -13.89 6.97 8.44
N VAL A 76 -12.67 6.56 8.09
CA VAL A 76 -12.29 5.17 7.94
C VAL A 76 -11.24 4.84 8.99
N LEU A 77 -11.53 3.86 9.83
CA LEU A 77 -10.76 3.52 11.01
C LEU A 77 -10.27 2.08 10.95
N PHE A 78 -9.15 1.81 11.60
CA PHE A 78 -8.61 0.48 11.78
C PHE A 78 -9.04 -0.08 13.14
N GLN A 79 -9.61 -1.29 13.15
CA GLN A 79 -10.03 -1.99 14.35
C GLN A 79 -8.96 -3.02 14.74
N ARG A 80 -8.18 -2.69 15.76
CA ARG A 80 -6.97 -3.46 16.13
C ARG A 80 -7.25 -4.87 16.65
N ASN A 81 -8.38 -5.09 17.32
CA ASN A 81 -8.77 -6.39 17.88
C ASN A 81 -9.65 -7.23 16.94
N ALA A 82 -9.85 -6.79 15.70
CA ALA A 82 -10.50 -7.58 14.66
C ALA A 82 -9.43 -8.29 13.82
N HIS A 83 -9.36 -9.61 13.95
CA HIS A 83 -8.35 -10.42 13.28
C HIS A 83 -8.97 -11.36 12.27
N VAL A 84 -8.26 -11.59 11.16
CA VAL A 84 -8.60 -12.57 10.14
C VAL A 84 -7.33 -13.29 9.69
N LEU A 85 -7.41 -14.57 9.49
CA LEU A 85 -6.35 -15.36 8.87
C LEU A 85 -6.56 -15.40 7.37
N THR A 86 -5.50 -15.19 6.61
CA THR A 86 -5.53 -15.22 5.15
C THR A 86 -4.31 -15.96 4.61
N ASN A 87 -4.51 -16.64 3.49
CA ASN A 87 -3.41 -17.29 2.79
C ASN A 87 -2.57 -16.24 2.05
N VAL A 88 -1.26 -16.40 2.12
CA VAL A 88 -0.30 -15.55 1.42
C VAL A 88 0.36 -16.33 0.29
N PRO A 89 0.75 -15.68 -0.82
CA PRO A 89 1.48 -16.33 -1.88
C PRO A 89 2.80 -16.95 -1.38
N GLU A 90 3.02 -18.21 -1.69
CA GLU A 90 4.26 -18.91 -1.35
C GLU A 90 5.29 -18.82 -2.48
N GLN A 91 4.82 -18.69 -3.72
CA GLN A 91 5.67 -18.59 -4.90
C GLN A 91 5.90 -17.14 -5.30
N TYR A 92 7.08 -16.86 -5.84
CA TYR A 92 7.47 -15.53 -6.34
C TYR A 92 6.47 -14.99 -7.38
N LYS A 93 5.97 -15.86 -8.28
CA LYS A 93 4.99 -15.49 -9.32
C LYS A 93 3.69 -14.94 -8.73
N GLY A 94 3.14 -15.58 -7.70
CA GLY A 94 1.95 -15.11 -7.00
C GLY A 94 2.21 -13.79 -6.27
N LEU A 95 3.38 -13.68 -5.64
CA LEU A 95 3.78 -12.52 -4.87
C LEU A 95 3.91 -11.25 -5.72
N TYR A 96 4.70 -11.27 -6.81
CA TYR A 96 4.86 -10.07 -7.62
C TYR A 96 3.55 -9.66 -8.32
N LYS A 97 2.70 -10.62 -8.73
CA LYS A 97 1.37 -10.34 -9.27
C LYS A 97 0.48 -9.63 -8.26
N MET A 98 0.49 -10.08 -7.00
CA MET A 98 -0.23 -9.43 -5.91
C MET A 98 0.25 -7.98 -5.73
N PHE A 99 1.56 -7.75 -5.66
CA PHE A 99 2.10 -6.40 -5.49
C PHE A 99 1.87 -5.49 -6.69
N ILE A 100 1.91 -6.01 -7.94
CA ILE A 100 1.55 -5.23 -9.14
C ILE A 100 0.07 -4.79 -9.06
N ARG A 101 -0.83 -5.70 -8.67
CA ARG A 101 -2.24 -5.39 -8.50
C ARG A 101 -2.44 -4.26 -7.49
N TRP A 102 -1.79 -4.36 -6.33
CA TRP A 102 -1.85 -3.33 -5.30
C TRP A 102 -1.22 -2.01 -5.75
N GLY A 103 -0.08 -2.06 -6.43
CA GLY A 103 0.58 -0.88 -6.98
C GLY A 103 -0.29 -0.13 -8.00
N ARG A 104 -0.92 -0.84 -8.93
CA ARG A 104 -1.87 -0.26 -9.90
C ARG A 104 -3.06 0.40 -9.19
N SER A 105 -3.66 -0.30 -8.22
CA SER A 105 -4.75 0.24 -7.41
C SER A 105 -4.32 1.51 -6.66
N ASN A 106 -3.11 1.50 -6.08
CA ASN A 106 -2.57 2.66 -5.39
C ASN A 106 -2.48 3.89 -6.29
N VAL A 107 -1.97 3.73 -7.51
CA VAL A 107 -1.86 4.83 -8.49
C VAL A 107 -3.23 5.35 -8.89
N ARG A 108 -4.16 4.46 -9.26
CA ARG A 108 -5.53 4.84 -9.66
C ARG A 108 -6.23 5.63 -8.58
N GLU A 109 -6.27 5.08 -7.39
CA GLU A 109 -7.02 5.66 -6.29
C GLU A 109 -6.39 6.93 -5.74
N ASN A 110 -5.08 7.09 -5.87
CA ASN A 110 -4.44 8.37 -5.57
C ASN A 110 -4.88 9.45 -6.56
N ILE A 111 -4.97 9.15 -7.87
CA ILE A 111 -5.48 10.08 -8.88
C ILE A 111 -6.96 10.40 -8.64
N MET A 112 -7.78 9.40 -8.26
CA MET A 112 -9.19 9.65 -7.91
C MET A 112 -9.33 10.50 -6.66
N MET A 113 -8.48 10.29 -5.65
CA MET A 113 -8.46 11.08 -4.42
C MET A 113 -8.06 12.54 -4.69
N ALA A 114 -7.16 12.80 -5.64
CA ALA A 114 -6.77 14.15 -6.04
C ALA A 114 -7.96 15.03 -6.46
N LYS A 115 -9.03 14.42 -7.00
CA LYS A 115 -10.23 15.14 -7.47
C LYS A 115 -11.06 15.78 -6.35
N TYR A 116 -10.94 15.28 -5.11
CA TYR A 116 -11.76 15.78 -4.01
C TYR A 116 -10.99 16.17 -2.74
N VAL A 117 -9.79 15.65 -2.51
CA VAL A 117 -9.06 15.81 -1.24
C VAL A 117 -8.82 17.26 -0.84
N PHE A 118 -8.72 18.16 -1.83
CA PHE A 118 -8.54 19.60 -1.59
C PHE A 118 -9.86 20.37 -1.47
N THR A 119 -10.99 19.74 -1.73
CA THR A 119 -12.32 20.35 -1.57
C THR A 119 -12.77 20.33 -0.10
N ASN A 120 -13.98 20.82 0.15
CA ASN A 120 -14.61 20.77 1.48
C ASN A 120 -15.44 19.47 1.67
N PHE A 121 -14.85 18.31 1.36
CA PHE A 121 -15.53 17.01 1.30
C PHE A 121 -16.02 16.47 2.65
N ARG A 122 -15.53 17.00 3.78
CA ARG A 122 -15.83 16.51 5.12
C ARG A 122 -15.95 17.66 6.13
N GLU A 123 -16.86 17.53 7.08
CA GLU A 123 -16.87 18.37 8.27
C GLU A 123 -15.66 18.03 9.17
N GLY A 124 -15.15 19.05 9.87
CA GLY A 124 -13.97 18.91 10.72
C GLY A 124 -12.65 18.86 9.95
N SER A 125 -11.62 18.26 10.57
CA SER A 125 -10.25 18.28 10.05
C SER A 125 -10.10 17.38 8.81
N LYS A 126 -9.53 17.94 7.76
CA LYS A 126 -9.14 17.27 6.51
C LYS A 126 -7.63 17.03 6.40
N ALA A 127 -6.89 17.51 7.42
CA ALA A 127 -5.43 17.49 7.41
C ALA A 127 -4.87 16.07 7.29
N GLY A 128 -5.47 15.10 7.99
CA GLY A 128 -5.04 13.71 7.95
C GLY A 128 -5.15 13.11 6.55
N SER A 129 -6.31 13.24 5.89
CA SER A 129 -6.51 12.74 4.52
C SER A 129 -5.55 13.41 3.54
N ARG A 130 -5.31 14.74 3.68
CA ARG A 130 -4.38 15.49 2.84
C ARG A 130 -2.94 15.07 3.04
N LEU A 131 -2.53 14.86 4.29
CA LEU A 131 -1.18 14.39 4.62
C LEU A 131 -0.92 13.01 4.00
N LEU A 132 -1.87 12.09 4.15
CA LEU A 132 -1.75 10.74 3.59
C LEU A 132 -1.75 10.75 2.06
N PHE A 133 -2.61 11.56 1.44
CA PHE A 133 -2.60 11.79 0.01
C PHE A 133 -1.25 12.32 -0.47
N PHE A 134 -0.70 13.33 0.21
CA PHE A 134 0.58 13.95 -0.14
C PHE A 134 1.72 12.93 -0.04
N ASN A 135 1.78 12.18 1.06
CA ASN A 135 2.78 11.13 1.25
C ASN A 135 2.71 10.08 0.13
N GLN A 136 1.52 9.64 -0.24
CA GLN A 136 1.35 8.66 -1.31
C GLN A 136 1.69 9.24 -2.69
N SER A 137 1.28 10.48 -2.96
CA SER A 137 1.62 11.19 -4.21
C SER A 137 3.13 11.36 -4.35
N LEU A 138 3.81 11.73 -3.27
CA LEU A 138 5.26 11.87 -3.23
C LEU A 138 5.96 10.55 -3.57
N ASN A 139 5.50 9.43 -2.97
CA ASN A 139 6.04 8.11 -3.28
C ASN A 139 5.88 7.72 -4.76
N ILE A 140 4.72 8.03 -5.36
CA ILE A 140 4.47 7.77 -6.78
C ILE A 140 5.39 8.65 -7.66
N ILE A 141 5.46 9.95 -7.39
CA ILE A 141 6.25 10.90 -8.18
C ILE A 141 7.74 10.61 -8.07
N MET A 142 8.23 10.31 -6.87
CA MET A 142 9.65 10.04 -6.62
C MET A 142 10.12 8.67 -7.12
N THR A 143 9.22 7.78 -7.53
CA THR A 143 9.59 6.44 -8.02
C THR A 143 10.60 6.49 -9.16
N TYR A 144 10.38 7.31 -10.19
CA TYR A 144 11.30 7.38 -11.34
C TYR A 144 12.57 8.18 -11.05
N PRO A 145 12.52 9.38 -10.45
CA PRO A 145 13.73 10.07 -10.03
C PRO A 145 14.64 9.20 -9.17
N PHE A 146 14.05 8.47 -8.20
CA PHE A 146 14.81 7.57 -7.35
C PHE A 146 15.39 6.37 -8.13
N LEU A 147 14.62 5.77 -9.04
CA LEU A 147 15.11 4.69 -9.90
C LEU A 147 16.30 5.13 -10.77
N LEU A 148 16.19 6.30 -11.40
CA LEU A 148 17.27 6.86 -12.22
C LEU A 148 18.51 7.15 -11.39
N PHE A 149 18.34 7.76 -10.22
CA PHE A 149 19.43 8.00 -9.28
C PHE A 149 20.09 6.70 -8.84
N MET A 150 19.29 5.69 -8.49
CA MET A 150 19.79 4.37 -8.11
C MET A 150 20.61 3.72 -9.24
N LEU A 151 20.12 3.75 -10.48
CA LEU A 151 20.83 3.20 -11.63
C LEU A 151 22.15 3.95 -11.89
N PHE A 152 22.12 5.28 -11.85
CA PHE A 152 23.33 6.10 -11.94
C PHE A 152 24.34 5.74 -10.86
N PHE A 153 23.89 5.61 -9.62
CA PHE A 153 24.77 5.33 -8.48
C PHE A 153 25.37 3.91 -8.52
N ILE A 154 24.60 2.92 -9.01
CA ILE A 154 25.11 1.56 -9.27
C ILE A 154 26.24 1.58 -10.28
N VAL A 155 26.11 2.34 -11.38
CA VAL A 155 27.11 2.38 -12.45
C VAL A 155 28.36 3.15 -12.02
N THR A 156 28.21 4.27 -11.32
CA THR A 156 29.32 5.15 -10.96
C THR A 156 30.06 4.72 -9.69
N HIS A 157 29.33 4.18 -8.71
CA HIS A 157 29.86 3.85 -7.38
C HIS A 157 29.31 2.53 -6.84
N PRO A 158 29.56 1.38 -7.50
CA PRO A 158 28.88 0.10 -7.19
C PRO A 158 29.12 -0.39 -5.75
N LEU A 159 30.35 -0.30 -5.24
CA LEU A 159 30.65 -0.73 -3.88
C LEU A 159 30.01 0.19 -2.82
N LEU A 160 30.02 1.49 -3.06
CA LEU A 160 29.37 2.45 -2.18
C LEU A 160 27.85 2.29 -2.21
N PHE A 161 27.26 2.02 -3.38
CA PHE A 161 25.85 1.69 -3.51
C PHE A 161 25.49 0.44 -2.69
N LEU A 162 26.24 -0.64 -2.84
CA LEU A 162 25.97 -1.89 -2.13
C LEU A 162 26.10 -1.72 -0.61
N SER A 163 27.20 -1.12 -0.15
CA SER A 163 27.45 -0.92 1.29
C SER A 163 26.42 0.02 1.93
N SER A 164 26.10 1.14 1.29
CA SER A 164 25.10 2.10 1.80
C SER A 164 23.69 1.50 1.79
N THR A 165 23.35 0.71 0.76
CA THR A 165 22.05 0.01 0.70
C THR A 165 21.92 -1.02 1.82
N LEU A 166 22.94 -1.85 2.06
CA LEU A 166 22.94 -2.82 3.15
C LEU A 166 22.89 -2.14 4.52
N ALA A 167 23.67 -1.09 4.73
CA ALA A 167 23.62 -0.30 5.96
C ALA A 167 22.23 0.32 6.18
N SER A 168 21.64 0.88 5.14
CA SER A 168 20.28 1.44 5.21
C SER A 168 19.24 0.37 5.54
N ILE A 169 19.34 -0.82 4.94
CA ILE A 169 18.46 -1.96 5.26
C ILE A 169 18.61 -2.32 6.73
N LEU A 170 19.83 -2.44 7.26
CA LEU A 170 20.05 -2.77 8.67
C LEU A 170 19.42 -1.74 9.60
N ILE A 171 19.66 -0.44 9.35
CA ILE A 171 19.14 0.64 10.19
C ILE A 171 17.60 0.71 10.12
N ILE A 172 17.05 0.77 8.92
CA ILE A 172 15.60 0.98 8.73
C ILE A 172 14.80 -0.25 9.17
N SER A 173 15.30 -1.46 8.89
CA SER A 173 14.60 -2.70 9.28
C SER A 173 14.72 -3.00 10.77
N SER A 174 15.61 -2.34 11.51
CA SER A 174 15.65 -2.46 12.97
C SER A 174 14.33 -2.03 13.62
N PHE A 175 13.63 -1.04 13.05
CA PHE A 175 12.33 -0.62 13.55
C PHE A 175 11.27 -1.73 13.45
N PRO A 176 10.97 -2.33 12.29
CA PRO A 176 10.04 -3.47 12.23
C PRO A 176 10.50 -4.69 13.02
N VAL A 177 11.81 -4.94 13.13
CA VAL A 177 12.33 -6.00 14.00
C VAL A 177 11.93 -5.76 15.45
N LEU A 178 12.24 -4.59 16.01
CA LEU A 178 11.90 -4.24 17.38
C LEU A 178 10.38 -4.18 17.61
N PHE A 179 9.63 -3.64 16.65
CA PHE A 179 8.18 -3.57 16.72
C PHE A 179 7.54 -4.96 16.79
N TYR A 180 8.00 -5.89 15.93
CA TYR A 180 7.51 -7.27 15.92
C TYR A 180 7.94 -8.03 17.17
N ALA A 181 9.21 -7.94 17.57
CA ALA A 181 9.75 -8.63 18.75
C ALA A 181 9.04 -8.25 20.04
N LYS A 182 8.60 -6.99 20.16
CA LYS A 182 7.83 -6.52 21.33
C LYS A 182 6.44 -7.15 21.43
N ARG A 183 5.85 -7.61 20.32
CA ARG A 183 4.46 -8.11 20.25
C ARG A 183 4.36 -9.63 20.10
N TYR A 184 5.32 -10.19 19.45
CA TYR A 184 5.37 -11.60 19.06
C TYR A 184 6.69 -12.24 19.53
N THR A 185 7.44 -12.84 18.64
CA THR A 185 8.67 -13.57 18.97
C THR A 185 9.91 -12.88 18.40
N LEU A 186 10.99 -12.81 19.19
CA LEU A 186 12.26 -12.24 18.74
C LEU A 186 12.84 -13.03 17.56
N SER A 187 12.77 -14.36 17.58
CA SER A 187 13.33 -15.20 16.52
C SER A 187 12.68 -14.94 15.15
N GLU A 188 11.37 -14.71 15.12
CA GLU A 188 10.66 -14.42 13.86
C GLU A 188 10.83 -12.97 13.40
N SER A 189 11.12 -12.04 14.32
CA SER A 189 11.30 -10.62 13.95
C SER A 189 12.44 -10.41 12.96
N PHE A 190 13.48 -11.25 12.98
CA PHE A 190 14.61 -11.18 12.04
C PHE A 190 14.22 -11.41 10.57
N TRP A 191 13.06 -11.99 10.30
CA TRP A 191 12.52 -12.08 8.95
C TRP A 191 12.23 -10.71 8.32
N ALA A 192 12.18 -9.63 9.12
CA ALA A 192 12.09 -8.27 8.61
C ALA A 192 13.34 -7.88 7.78
N TYR A 193 14.54 -8.25 8.23
CA TYR A 193 15.77 -8.02 7.46
C TYR A 193 15.74 -8.79 6.14
N SER A 194 15.40 -10.09 6.20
CA SER A 194 15.29 -10.92 5.01
C SER A 194 14.25 -10.37 4.02
N TYR A 195 13.12 -9.88 4.52
CA TYR A 195 12.10 -9.23 3.69
C TYR A 195 12.62 -7.96 3.03
N SER A 196 13.34 -7.11 3.77
CA SER A 196 13.85 -5.84 3.24
C SER A 196 14.92 -6.07 2.16
N VAL A 197 15.83 -7.02 2.37
CA VAL A 197 16.80 -7.43 1.33
C VAL A 197 16.07 -7.95 0.10
N PHE A 198 15.15 -8.88 0.29
CA PHE A 198 14.37 -9.46 -0.81
C PHE A 198 13.56 -8.40 -1.56
N TYR A 199 12.87 -7.50 -0.85
CA TYR A 199 12.09 -6.43 -1.44
C TYR A 199 12.97 -5.48 -2.26
N THR A 200 14.09 -5.05 -1.69
CA THR A 200 15.00 -4.09 -2.33
C THR A 200 15.62 -4.64 -3.61
N PHE A 201 16.04 -5.90 -3.64
CA PHE A 201 16.76 -6.46 -4.80
C PHE A 201 15.89 -7.24 -5.78
N SER A 202 14.73 -7.76 -5.34
CA SER A 202 13.89 -8.61 -6.19
C SER A 202 12.58 -7.96 -6.64
N LEU A 203 12.11 -6.92 -5.92
CA LEU A 203 10.79 -6.32 -6.16
C LEU A 203 10.84 -4.82 -6.51
N PHE A 204 12.04 -4.21 -6.61
CA PHE A 204 12.22 -2.78 -6.90
C PHE A 204 11.55 -2.32 -8.20
N TRP A 205 11.44 -3.19 -9.19
CA TRP A 205 10.84 -2.93 -10.49
C TRP A 205 9.30 -2.83 -10.46
N ILE A 206 8.66 -3.31 -9.38
CA ILE A 206 7.19 -3.38 -9.30
C ILE A 206 6.55 -2.00 -9.25
N ALA A 207 7.10 -1.08 -8.46
CA ALA A 207 6.55 0.27 -8.34
C ALA A 207 6.55 1.00 -9.69
N PRO A 208 7.69 1.16 -10.42
CA PRO A 208 7.69 1.80 -11.72
C PRO A 208 6.80 1.06 -12.74
N TYR A 209 6.82 -0.27 -12.76
CA TYR A 209 5.96 -1.06 -13.63
C TYR A 209 4.47 -0.85 -13.36
N SER A 210 4.08 -0.73 -12.08
CA SER A 210 2.69 -0.49 -11.69
C SER A 210 2.18 0.88 -12.14
N ILE A 211 3.05 1.90 -12.11
CA ILE A 211 2.70 3.26 -12.55
C ILE A 211 2.40 3.27 -14.06
N ILE A 212 3.30 2.78 -14.90
CA ILE A 212 3.09 2.78 -16.38
C ILE A 212 2.00 1.83 -16.85
N THR A 213 1.61 0.86 -16.01
CA THR A 213 0.57 -0.11 -16.33
C THR A 213 -0.71 0.08 -15.50
N ALA A 214 -0.87 1.23 -14.86
CA ALA A 214 -2.04 1.48 -14.00
C ALA A 214 -3.39 1.40 -14.74
N ASN A 215 -3.40 1.61 -16.05
CA ASN A 215 -4.58 1.46 -16.91
C ASN A 215 -4.91 0.00 -17.29
N LYS A 216 -3.99 -0.96 -17.06
CA LYS A 216 -4.23 -2.36 -17.45
C LYS A 216 -5.22 -3.02 -16.50
N ARG A 217 -6.14 -3.81 -17.08
CA ARG A 217 -7.18 -4.57 -16.40
C ARG A 217 -6.69 -5.96 -16.00
N GLY A 218 -7.54 -6.65 -15.26
CA GLY A 218 -7.44 -8.06 -14.96
C GLY A 218 -6.97 -8.37 -13.53
N TRP A 219 -7.65 -9.31 -12.94
CA TRP A 219 -7.35 -9.85 -11.61
C TRP A 219 -6.18 -10.84 -11.72
N LEU A 220 -4.95 -10.35 -11.60
CA LEU A 220 -3.72 -11.10 -11.85
C LEU A 220 -3.52 -12.34 -10.96
N THR A 221 -4.28 -12.45 -9.87
CA THR A 221 -4.15 -13.53 -8.87
C THR A 221 -5.30 -14.54 -8.88
N ARG A 222 -6.29 -14.42 -9.78
CA ARG A 222 -7.31 -15.46 -9.96
C ARG A 222 -6.67 -16.69 -10.60
N GLY A 223 -6.88 -17.85 -9.97
CA GLY A 223 -6.36 -19.13 -10.47
C GLY A 223 -4.88 -19.42 -10.12
N LEU A 224 -4.34 -18.75 -9.09
CA LEU A 224 -3.05 -19.07 -8.48
C LEU A 224 -3.24 -19.89 -7.21
#